data_15cbff5d3a42c723a47494f33c0ba437
#
_entry.id   15cbff5d3a42c723a47494f33c0ba437
#
_cell.length_a   1.000
_cell.length_b   1.000
_cell.length_c   1.000
_cell.angle_alpha   90.00
_cell.angle_beta   90.00
_cell.angle_gamma   90.00
#
_symmetry.space_group_name_H-M   'P 1'
#
loop_
_entity.id
_entity.type
_entity.pdbx_description
1 polymer ?
#
loop_
_entity_poly.entity_id
_entity_poly.type
_entity_poly.pdbx_seq_one_letter_code
_entity_poly.pdbx_strand_id
1 'polypeptide(L)'
;MCGTHFIRAVVLEKGVLKFLQILLWYISDCEDLFRDKLGAKRREDLKKELAAKRRQLTQAQRRMEELDRLFKRLYEDNISGKINDSRFEKLSADYENEQAELTEKMQLLEQEIAQQEEEADSIEQFILRAKKYPNLQELTPAVLHDLVNRVYVSAPDKSSGQRVQDVHISLACIGFLPESIIAEMLTHASKSR
;
A
#
# COMPACT_ATOMS: atom_id res chain seq x y z
N MET A 1 30.04 13.36 -6.43
CA MET A 1 30.35 12.95 -7.82
C MET A 1 29.64 11.63 -8.09
N CYS A 2 28.64 11.61 -9.00
CA CYS A 2 28.00 10.37 -9.42
C CYS A 2 28.94 9.61 -10.37
N GLY A 3 29.49 8.49 -9.91
CA GLY A 3 30.27 7.60 -10.76
C GLY A 3 29.36 6.89 -11.76
N THR A 4 29.79 6.76 -13.01
CA THR A 4 29.08 6.00 -14.04
C THR A 4 29.08 4.52 -13.68
N HIS A 5 27.87 3.98 -13.40
CA HIS A 5 27.67 2.57 -13.06
C HIS A 5 27.38 1.81 -14.35
N PHE A 6 28.31 0.94 -14.77
CA PHE A 6 28.16 0.11 -15.97
C PHE A 6 27.90 -1.35 -15.58
N ILE A 7 26.78 -1.90 -16.00
CA ILE A 7 26.52 -3.33 -16.04
C ILE A 7 26.18 -3.71 -17.50
N ARG A 8 26.67 -4.88 -17.96
CA ARG A 8 26.32 -5.36 -19.31
C ARG A 8 24.85 -5.72 -19.33
N ALA A 9 24.09 -5.21 -20.32
CA ALA A 9 22.65 -5.46 -20.46
C ALA A 9 22.32 -6.97 -20.37
N VAL A 10 23.07 -7.81 -21.07
CA VAL A 10 22.88 -9.27 -21.04
C VAL A 10 23.04 -9.88 -19.64
N VAL A 11 23.95 -9.33 -18.81
CA VAL A 11 24.15 -9.82 -17.42
C VAL A 11 22.98 -9.40 -16.55
N LEU A 12 22.52 -8.15 -16.71
CA LEU A 12 21.36 -7.64 -15.98
C LEU A 12 20.10 -8.42 -16.37
N GLU A 13 19.84 -8.61 -17.65
CA GLU A 13 18.68 -9.37 -18.14
C GLU A 13 18.67 -10.80 -17.61
N LYS A 14 19.80 -11.50 -17.65
CA LYS A 14 19.92 -12.86 -17.10
C LYS A 14 19.70 -12.87 -15.58
N GLY A 15 20.19 -11.88 -14.85
CA GLY A 15 20.00 -11.76 -13.41
C GLY A 15 18.54 -11.53 -13.05
N VAL A 16 17.88 -10.59 -13.72
CA VAL A 16 16.45 -10.29 -13.53
C VAL A 16 15.58 -11.49 -13.90
N LEU A 17 15.86 -12.13 -15.05
CA LEU A 17 15.12 -13.32 -15.49
C LEU A 17 15.21 -14.44 -14.44
N LYS A 18 16.43 -14.75 -13.98
CA LYS A 18 16.64 -15.80 -12.97
C LYS A 18 15.93 -15.47 -11.65
N PHE A 19 15.99 -14.22 -11.20
CA PHE A 19 15.29 -13.79 -10.01
C PHE A 19 13.77 -13.97 -10.15
N LEU A 20 13.19 -13.52 -11.27
CA LEU A 20 11.76 -13.68 -11.53
C LEU A 20 11.36 -15.15 -11.65
N GLN A 21 12.16 -15.99 -12.31
CA GLN A 21 11.89 -17.43 -12.38
C GLN A 21 11.81 -18.08 -11.00
N ILE A 22 12.75 -17.75 -10.11
CA ILE A 22 12.76 -18.28 -8.73
C ILE A 22 11.55 -17.76 -7.95
N LEU A 23 11.24 -16.46 -8.10
CA LEU A 23 10.09 -15.85 -7.44
C LEU A 23 8.76 -16.47 -7.89
N LEU A 24 8.55 -16.59 -9.20
CA LEU A 24 7.33 -17.17 -9.77
C LEU A 24 7.15 -18.63 -9.35
N TRP A 25 8.24 -19.39 -9.39
CA TRP A 25 8.23 -20.77 -8.91
C TRP A 25 7.89 -20.83 -7.41
N TYR A 26 8.51 -20.00 -6.57
CA TYR A 26 8.22 -19.93 -5.14
C TYR A 26 6.75 -19.55 -4.86
N ILE A 27 6.20 -18.58 -5.60
CA ILE A 27 4.79 -18.21 -5.51
C ILE A 27 3.88 -19.37 -5.92
N SER A 28 4.25 -20.13 -6.98
CA SER A 28 3.46 -21.26 -7.46
C SER A 28 3.41 -22.42 -6.46
N ASP A 29 4.52 -22.68 -5.76
CA ASP A 29 4.68 -23.81 -4.84
C ASP A 29 4.29 -23.47 -3.40
N CYS A 30 4.50 -22.22 -2.98
CA CYS A 30 4.33 -21.73 -1.61
C CYS A 30 3.49 -20.45 -1.54
N GLU A 31 2.40 -20.35 -2.29
CA GLU A 31 1.58 -19.13 -2.38
C GLU A 31 1.09 -18.64 -1.02
N ASP A 32 0.56 -19.54 -0.20
CA ASP A 32 0.05 -19.15 1.13
C ASP A 32 1.17 -18.65 2.03
N LEU A 33 2.35 -19.28 1.98
CA LEU A 33 3.51 -18.84 2.74
C LEU A 33 4.04 -17.48 2.26
N PHE A 34 4.07 -17.25 0.94
CA PHE A 34 4.43 -15.97 0.36
C PHE A 34 3.46 -14.87 0.78
N ARG A 35 2.16 -15.16 0.71
CA ARG A 35 1.09 -14.27 1.14
C ARG A 35 1.20 -13.95 2.63
N ASP A 36 1.43 -14.96 3.47
CA ASP A 36 1.55 -14.79 4.91
C ASP A 36 2.77 -13.96 5.29
N LYS A 37 3.92 -14.20 4.70
CA LYS A 37 5.14 -13.47 5.02
C LYS A 37 5.15 -12.03 4.55
N LEU A 38 4.52 -11.74 3.42
CA LEU A 38 4.33 -10.36 2.97
C LEU A 38 3.24 -9.63 3.77
N GLY A 39 2.35 -10.33 4.43
CA GLY A 39 1.25 -9.59 5.02
C GLY A 39 0.30 -10.23 6.00
N ALA A 40 0.42 -11.48 6.47
CA ALA A 40 -0.63 -12.04 7.32
C ALA A 40 -0.81 -11.29 8.63
N LYS A 41 0.27 -11.05 9.36
CA LYS A 41 0.23 -10.29 10.62
C LYS A 41 -0.16 -8.81 10.35
N ARG A 42 0.41 -8.24 9.30
CA ARG A 42 0.11 -6.87 8.87
C ARG A 42 -1.32 -6.73 8.34
N ARG A 43 -1.87 -7.76 7.67
CA ARG A 43 -3.27 -7.76 7.20
C ARG A 43 -4.28 -7.80 8.33
N GLU A 44 -4.05 -8.59 9.35
CA GLU A 44 -4.98 -8.66 10.49
C GLU A 44 -5.00 -7.33 11.25
N ASP A 45 -3.84 -6.72 11.45
CA ASP A 45 -3.71 -5.42 12.06
C ASP A 45 -4.32 -4.33 11.18
N LEU A 46 -4.04 -4.34 9.87
CA LEU A 46 -4.66 -3.45 8.88
C LEU A 46 -6.20 -3.60 8.82
N LYS A 47 -6.71 -4.83 8.85
CA LYS A 47 -8.16 -5.05 8.90
C LYS A 47 -8.80 -4.45 10.17
N LYS A 48 -8.14 -4.58 11.32
CA LYS A 48 -8.61 -3.97 12.58
C LYS A 48 -8.56 -2.46 12.51
N GLU A 49 -7.48 -1.90 11.97
CA GLU A 49 -7.33 -0.44 11.76
C GLU A 49 -8.36 0.11 10.79
N LEU A 50 -8.55 -0.53 9.63
CA LEU A 50 -9.57 -0.17 8.66
C LEU A 50 -10.97 -0.22 9.26
N ALA A 51 -11.28 -1.27 10.03
CA ALA A 51 -12.57 -1.39 10.72
C ALA A 51 -12.77 -0.27 11.75
N ALA A 52 -11.71 0.11 12.48
CA ALA A 52 -11.75 1.21 13.43
C ALA A 52 -11.95 2.57 12.74
N LYS A 53 -11.22 2.83 11.64
CA LYS A 53 -11.37 4.06 10.84
C LYS A 53 -12.76 4.18 10.21
N ARG A 54 -13.29 3.09 9.65
CA ARG A 54 -14.66 3.07 9.11
C ARG A 54 -15.71 3.34 10.18
N ARG A 55 -15.51 2.84 11.42
CA ARG A 55 -16.40 3.15 12.54
C ARG A 55 -16.32 4.63 12.92
N GLN A 56 -15.13 5.21 12.96
CA GLN A 56 -14.94 6.63 13.24
C GLN A 56 -15.58 7.50 12.16
N LEU A 57 -15.45 7.15 10.88
CA LEU A 57 -16.10 7.83 9.77
C LEU A 57 -17.62 7.79 9.91
N THR A 58 -18.20 6.61 10.18
CA THR A 58 -19.63 6.46 10.40
C THR A 58 -20.12 7.28 11.61
N GLN A 59 -19.35 7.35 12.68
CA GLN A 59 -19.67 8.16 13.85
C GLN A 59 -19.64 9.67 13.53
N ALA A 60 -18.64 10.13 12.77
CA ALA A 60 -18.55 11.51 12.33
C ALA A 60 -19.73 11.89 11.41
N GLN A 61 -20.11 11.02 10.47
CA GLN A 61 -21.27 11.20 9.60
C GLN A 61 -22.57 11.33 10.41
N ARG A 62 -22.80 10.44 11.38
CA ARG A 62 -23.96 10.51 12.25
C ARG A 62 -24.00 11.81 13.08
N ARG A 63 -22.84 12.26 13.55
CA ARG A 63 -22.76 13.52 14.31
C ARG A 63 -23.05 14.72 13.41
N MET A 64 -22.60 14.71 12.17
CA MET A 64 -22.93 15.73 11.19
C MET A 64 -24.45 15.82 10.96
N GLU A 65 -25.12 14.68 10.75
CA GLU A 65 -26.58 14.64 10.59
C GLU A 65 -27.32 15.10 11.85
N GLU A 66 -26.76 14.86 13.04
CA GLU A 66 -27.33 15.32 14.30
C GLU A 66 -27.21 16.84 14.41
N LEU A 67 -26.04 17.41 14.06
CA LEU A 67 -25.82 18.87 14.04
C LEU A 67 -26.78 19.57 13.08
N ASP A 68 -27.02 19.02 11.90
CA ASP A 68 -28.00 19.57 10.96
C ASP A 68 -29.41 19.63 11.55
N ARG A 69 -29.80 18.58 12.26
CA ARG A 69 -31.12 18.53 12.97
C ARG A 69 -31.18 19.52 14.12
N LEU A 70 -30.08 19.64 14.88
CA LEU A 70 -29.98 20.60 15.99
C LEU A 70 -30.00 22.04 15.49
N PHE A 71 -29.30 22.31 14.38
CA PHE A 71 -29.28 23.64 13.76
C PHE A 71 -30.68 24.06 13.28
N LYS A 72 -31.38 23.15 12.62
CA LYS A 72 -32.76 23.40 12.19
C LYS A 72 -33.67 23.71 13.38
N ARG A 73 -33.57 22.96 14.46
CA ARG A 73 -34.34 23.21 15.67
C ARG A 73 -33.97 24.54 16.35
N LEU A 74 -32.67 24.86 16.38
CA LEU A 74 -32.16 26.11 16.92
C LEU A 74 -32.74 27.30 16.16
N TYR A 75 -32.83 27.21 14.85
CA TYR A 75 -33.43 28.23 13.98
C TYR A 75 -34.93 28.37 14.26
N GLU A 76 -35.70 27.28 14.40
CA GLU A 76 -37.12 27.31 14.74
C GLU A 76 -37.37 27.91 16.14
N ASP A 77 -36.54 27.61 17.12
CA ASP A 77 -36.63 28.16 18.48
C ASP A 77 -36.27 29.65 18.53
N ASN A 78 -35.35 30.15 17.70
CA ASN A 78 -35.05 31.58 17.57
C ASN A 78 -36.23 32.33 16.95
N ILE A 79 -36.80 31.85 15.83
CA ILE A 79 -37.96 32.49 15.19
C ILE A 79 -39.18 32.52 16.14
N SER A 80 -39.35 31.47 16.94
CA SER A 80 -40.48 31.45 17.91
C SER A 80 -40.21 32.26 19.18
N GLY A 81 -39.06 32.96 19.28
CA GLY A 81 -38.71 33.82 20.41
C GLY A 81 -38.34 33.04 21.70
N LYS A 82 -38.13 31.71 21.63
CA LYS A 82 -37.68 30.92 22.78
C LYS A 82 -36.21 31.17 23.13
N ILE A 83 -35.40 31.54 22.14
CA ILE A 83 -34.01 31.92 22.30
C ILE A 83 -33.81 33.30 21.67
N ASN A 84 -32.96 34.11 22.30
CA ASN A 84 -32.60 35.45 21.78
C ASN A 84 -31.49 35.32 20.73
N ASP A 85 -31.35 36.37 19.91
CA ASP A 85 -30.41 36.41 18.79
C ASP A 85 -28.95 36.19 19.20
N SER A 86 -28.52 36.81 20.31
CA SER A 86 -27.15 36.64 20.81
C SER A 86 -26.81 35.19 21.17
N ARG A 87 -27.78 34.43 21.72
CA ARG A 87 -27.60 33.04 22.05
C ARG A 87 -27.68 32.17 20.81
N PHE A 88 -28.54 32.54 19.86
CA PHE A 88 -28.61 31.90 18.55
C PHE A 88 -27.29 32.01 17.79
N GLU A 89 -26.74 33.24 17.67
CA GLU A 89 -25.46 33.50 17.01
C GLU A 89 -24.33 32.64 17.61
N LYS A 90 -24.23 32.61 18.94
CA LYS A 90 -23.19 31.83 19.62
C LYS A 90 -23.33 30.35 19.32
N LEU A 91 -24.52 29.77 19.48
CA LEU A 91 -24.75 28.33 19.25
C LEU A 91 -24.59 27.96 17.77
N SER A 92 -24.99 28.86 16.86
CA SER A 92 -24.75 28.65 15.40
C SER A 92 -23.29 28.59 15.09
N ALA A 93 -22.49 29.53 15.61
CA ALA A 93 -21.05 29.51 15.41
C ALA A 93 -20.38 28.25 16.00
N ASP A 94 -20.82 27.79 17.17
CA ASP A 94 -20.32 26.55 17.76
C ASP A 94 -20.64 25.33 16.87
N TYR A 95 -21.84 25.24 16.31
CA TYR A 95 -22.23 24.17 15.40
C TYR A 95 -21.50 24.21 14.07
N GLU A 96 -21.34 25.41 13.48
CA GLU A 96 -20.56 25.59 12.25
C GLU A 96 -19.10 25.19 12.41
N ASN A 97 -18.47 25.54 13.55
CA ASN A 97 -17.12 25.14 13.86
C ASN A 97 -17.00 23.61 14.00
N GLU A 98 -17.93 22.98 14.75
CA GLU A 98 -17.93 21.51 14.88
C GLU A 98 -18.16 20.81 13.53
N GLN A 99 -19.01 21.35 12.65
CA GLN A 99 -19.23 20.82 11.31
C GLN A 99 -17.97 20.94 10.44
N ALA A 100 -17.24 22.05 10.54
CA ALA A 100 -15.98 22.24 9.82
C ALA A 100 -14.91 21.22 10.27
N GLU A 101 -14.73 21.03 11.59
CA GLU A 101 -13.82 20.04 12.14
C GLU A 101 -14.19 18.61 11.74
N LEU A 102 -15.48 18.27 11.78
CA LEU A 102 -15.96 16.95 11.36
C LEU A 102 -15.74 16.72 9.86
N THR A 103 -15.94 17.73 9.03
CA THR A 103 -15.72 17.64 7.57
C THR A 103 -14.26 17.35 7.27
N GLU A 104 -13.33 18.08 7.87
CA GLU A 104 -11.89 17.86 7.71
C GLU A 104 -11.50 16.45 8.18
N LYS A 105 -11.99 16.04 9.35
CA LYS A 105 -11.75 14.69 9.89
C LYS A 105 -12.27 13.58 8.99
N MET A 106 -13.46 13.74 8.40
CA MET A 106 -14.04 12.76 7.49
C MET A 106 -13.21 12.64 6.22
N GLN A 107 -12.78 13.75 5.62
CA GLN A 107 -11.92 13.76 4.44
C GLN A 107 -10.59 13.04 4.70
N LEU A 108 -9.96 13.29 5.84
CA LEU A 108 -8.72 12.62 6.23
C LEU A 108 -8.94 11.11 6.39
N LEU A 109 -10.00 10.69 7.09
CA LEU A 109 -10.32 9.28 7.28
C LEU A 109 -10.61 8.56 5.96
N GLU A 110 -11.33 9.20 5.04
CA GLU A 110 -11.61 8.66 3.70
C GLU A 110 -10.33 8.44 2.89
N GLN A 111 -9.40 9.41 2.90
CA GLN A 111 -8.11 9.29 2.23
C GLN A 111 -7.26 8.16 2.83
N GLU A 112 -7.18 8.07 4.15
CA GLU A 112 -6.44 7.02 4.84
C GLU A 112 -7.03 5.62 4.59
N ILE A 113 -8.36 5.49 4.56
CA ILE A 113 -9.05 4.23 4.24
C ILE A 113 -8.72 3.81 2.80
N ALA A 114 -8.86 4.73 1.83
CA ALA A 114 -8.57 4.46 0.43
C ALA A 114 -7.12 4.00 0.21
N GLN A 115 -6.15 4.67 0.84
CA GLN A 115 -4.74 4.30 0.76
C GLN A 115 -4.47 2.92 1.36
N GLN A 116 -5.05 2.60 2.52
CA GLN A 116 -4.87 1.29 3.15
C GLN A 116 -5.55 0.15 2.38
N GLU A 117 -6.68 0.41 1.74
CA GLU A 117 -7.35 -0.55 0.86
C GLU A 117 -6.50 -0.84 -0.39
N GLU A 118 -5.92 0.17 -1.01
CA GLU A 118 -5.00 0.01 -2.14
C GLU A 118 -3.76 -0.82 -1.76
N GLU A 119 -3.17 -0.57 -0.59
CA GLU A 119 -2.05 -1.35 -0.07
C GLU A 119 -2.43 -2.82 0.21
N ALA A 120 -3.63 -3.08 0.73
CA ALA A 120 -4.09 -4.44 1.02
C ALA A 120 -4.31 -5.28 -0.24
N ASP A 121 -4.81 -4.66 -1.31
CA ASP A 121 -5.06 -5.33 -2.60
C ASP A 121 -3.78 -5.57 -3.41
N SER A 122 -2.70 -4.85 -3.12
CA SER A 122 -1.46 -4.88 -3.92
C SER A 122 -0.80 -6.26 -4.00
N ILE A 123 -0.84 -7.04 -2.92
CA ILE A 123 -0.24 -8.39 -2.86
C ILE A 123 -1.05 -9.38 -3.71
N GLU A 124 -2.37 -9.34 -3.61
CA GLU A 124 -3.26 -10.22 -4.39
C GLU A 124 -3.15 -9.91 -5.89
N GLN A 125 -3.09 -8.63 -6.25
CA GLN A 125 -2.88 -8.21 -7.63
C GLN A 125 -1.52 -8.69 -8.15
N PHE A 126 -0.47 -8.63 -7.34
CA PHE A 126 0.84 -9.14 -7.74
C PHE A 126 0.80 -10.66 -7.97
N ILE A 127 0.20 -11.43 -7.06
CA ILE A 127 0.04 -12.89 -7.21
C ILE A 127 -0.75 -13.23 -8.46
N LEU A 128 -1.84 -12.52 -8.74
CA LEU A 128 -2.63 -12.71 -9.95
C LEU A 128 -1.83 -12.44 -11.23
N ARG A 129 -0.98 -11.40 -11.24
CA ARG A 129 -0.08 -11.10 -12.35
C ARG A 129 1.00 -12.18 -12.48
N ALA A 130 1.60 -12.61 -11.38
CA ALA A 130 2.61 -13.66 -11.34
C ALA A 130 2.09 -14.97 -11.95
N LYS A 131 0.86 -15.36 -11.65
CA LYS A 131 0.21 -16.57 -12.18
C LYS A 131 0.03 -16.59 -13.70
N LYS A 132 0.13 -15.47 -14.39
CA LYS A 132 0.11 -15.43 -15.86
C LYS A 132 1.38 -16.03 -16.48
N TYR A 133 2.46 -16.15 -15.72
CA TYR A 133 3.80 -16.51 -16.21
C TYR A 133 4.36 -17.77 -15.51
N PRO A 134 3.67 -18.93 -15.55
CA PRO A 134 4.08 -20.12 -14.78
C PRO A 134 5.44 -20.69 -15.21
N ASN A 135 5.83 -20.50 -16.47
CA ASN A 135 7.07 -21.01 -17.06
C ASN A 135 7.80 -19.90 -17.82
N LEU A 136 8.26 -18.89 -17.09
CA LEU A 136 8.96 -17.76 -17.67
C LEU A 136 10.28 -18.19 -18.33
N GLN A 137 10.40 -18.02 -19.66
CA GLN A 137 11.61 -18.37 -20.43
C GLN A 137 12.44 -17.15 -20.81
N GLU A 138 11.80 -16.01 -21.04
CA GLU A 138 12.44 -14.78 -21.49
C GLU A 138 11.78 -13.54 -20.89
N LEU A 139 12.54 -12.44 -20.82
CA LEU A 139 12.02 -11.14 -20.39
C LEU A 139 11.40 -10.41 -21.58
N THR A 140 10.08 -10.47 -21.69
CA THR A 140 9.35 -9.62 -22.64
C THR A 140 8.97 -8.28 -21.98
N PRO A 141 8.70 -7.23 -22.78
CA PRO A 141 8.18 -5.97 -22.24
C PRO A 141 6.92 -6.15 -21.39
N ALA A 142 6.04 -7.09 -21.74
CA ALA A 142 4.83 -7.40 -20.98
C ALA A 142 5.16 -7.97 -19.60
N VAL A 143 6.10 -8.92 -19.51
CA VAL A 143 6.58 -9.50 -18.23
C VAL A 143 7.15 -8.41 -17.34
N LEU A 144 8.00 -7.54 -17.89
CA LEU A 144 8.61 -6.45 -17.13
C LEU A 144 7.56 -5.47 -16.64
N HIS A 145 6.62 -5.08 -17.47
CA HIS A 145 5.53 -4.18 -17.08
C HIS A 145 4.62 -4.79 -15.98
N ASP A 146 4.31 -6.08 -16.07
CA ASP A 146 3.42 -6.75 -15.12
C ASP A 146 4.08 -7.01 -13.76
N LEU A 147 5.39 -7.32 -13.74
CA LEU A 147 6.08 -7.83 -12.56
C LEU A 147 7.13 -6.89 -11.96
N VAL A 148 7.69 -5.97 -12.74
CA VAL A 148 8.82 -5.12 -12.31
C VAL A 148 8.43 -3.65 -12.37
N ASN A 149 8.63 -2.94 -11.26
CA ASN A 149 8.48 -1.49 -11.22
C ASN A 149 9.80 -0.80 -11.60
N ARG A 150 10.91 -1.17 -10.93
CA ARG A 150 12.24 -0.60 -11.17
C ARG A 150 13.34 -1.59 -10.84
N VAL A 151 14.47 -1.43 -11.50
CA VAL A 151 15.71 -2.15 -11.20
C VAL A 151 16.78 -1.14 -10.82
N TYR A 152 17.36 -1.31 -9.64
CA TYR A 152 18.44 -0.48 -9.11
C TYR A 152 19.74 -1.25 -9.16
N VAL A 153 20.79 -0.65 -9.72
CA VAL A 153 22.13 -1.22 -9.82
C VAL A 153 23.07 -0.40 -8.96
N SER A 154 23.69 -1.03 -7.95
CA SER A 154 24.64 -0.36 -7.07
C SER A 154 25.95 -0.05 -7.76
N ALA A 155 26.77 0.81 -7.12
CA ALA A 155 28.15 0.99 -7.53
C ALA A 155 28.91 -0.33 -7.43
N PRO A 156 29.85 -0.61 -8.37
CA PRO A 156 30.63 -1.84 -8.31
C PRO A 156 31.58 -1.82 -7.10
N ASP A 157 31.48 -2.84 -6.26
CA ASP A 157 32.49 -3.12 -5.24
C ASP A 157 33.63 -3.92 -5.85
N LYS A 158 34.85 -3.47 -5.61
CA LYS A 158 36.11 -4.08 -6.06
C LYS A 158 37.00 -4.52 -4.89
N SER A 159 36.53 -4.42 -3.66
CA SER A 159 37.29 -4.70 -2.46
C SER A 159 37.80 -6.14 -2.36
N SER A 160 37.02 -7.08 -2.95
CA SER A 160 37.31 -8.52 -2.98
C SER A 160 38.20 -8.96 -4.18
N GLY A 161 38.70 -8.04 -4.99
CA GLY A 161 39.46 -8.35 -6.21
C GLY A 161 38.56 -8.79 -7.39
N GLN A 162 37.26 -9.02 -7.16
CA GLN A 162 36.28 -9.27 -8.18
C GLN A 162 35.26 -8.12 -8.19
N ARG A 163 34.80 -7.77 -9.39
CA ARG A 163 33.78 -6.74 -9.53
C ARG A 163 32.39 -7.31 -9.19
N VAL A 164 31.90 -6.97 -8.00
CA VAL A 164 30.56 -7.33 -7.55
C VAL A 164 29.64 -6.10 -7.65
N GLN A 165 28.43 -6.27 -8.15
CA GLN A 165 27.40 -5.23 -8.18
C GLN A 165 26.10 -5.82 -7.67
N ASP A 166 25.51 -5.16 -6.68
CA ASP A 166 24.20 -5.54 -6.18
C ASP A 166 23.10 -5.00 -7.12
N VAL A 167 22.12 -5.83 -7.37
CA VAL A 167 20.94 -5.50 -8.16
C VAL A 167 19.71 -5.66 -7.27
N HIS A 168 19.02 -4.56 -7.02
CA HIS A 168 17.79 -4.55 -6.25
C HIS A 168 16.61 -4.38 -7.20
N ILE A 169 15.66 -5.28 -7.13
CA ILE A 169 14.47 -5.29 -7.99
C ILE A 169 13.26 -4.87 -7.15
N SER A 170 12.67 -3.74 -7.53
CA SER A 170 11.38 -3.31 -7.01
C SER A 170 10.29 -3.92 -7.89
N LEU A 171 9.43 -4.73 -7.29
CA LEU A 171 8.34 -5.42 -7.95
C LEU A 171 7.12 -4.51 -8.10
N ALA A 172 6.33 -4.74 -9.12
CA ALA A 172 5.07 -4.04 -9.32
C ALA A 172 4.11 -4.33 -8.14
N CYS A 173 3.36 -3.34 -7.72
CA CYS A 173 2.40 -3.41 -6.62
C CYS A 173 2.98 -3.62 -5.21
N ILE A 174 4.05 -4.40 -5.03
CA ILE A 174 4.56 -4.81 -3.70
C ILE A 174 5.92 -4.22 -3.31
N GLY A 175 6.60 -3.54 -4.23
CA GLY A 175 7.91 -2.93 -3.96
C GLY A 175 9.06 -3.93 -3.79
N PHE A 176 9.95 -3.68 -2.82
CA PHE A 176 11.06 -4.57 -2.52
C PHE A 176 10.63 -5.73 -1.63
N LEU A 177 11.10 -6.93 -1.96
CA LEU A 177 10.91 -8.08 -1.08
C LEU A 177 11.81 -7.97 0.15
N PRO A 178 11.31 -8.34 1.34
CA PRO A 178 12.13 -8.50 2.54
C PRO A 178 13.24 -9.54 2.32
N GLU A 179 14.41 -9.30 2.92
CA GLU A 179 15.55 -10.22 2.83
C GLU A 179 15.22 -11.65 3.31
N SER A 180 14.34 -11.77 4.31
CA SER A 180 13.87 -13.06 4.81
C SER A 180 13.15 -13.88 3.74
N ILE A 181 12.35 -13.25 2.89
CA ILE A 181 11.66 -13.93 1.78
C ILE A 181 12.67 -14.29 0.69
N ILE A 182 13.60 -13.40 0.35
CA ILE A 182 14.64 -13.67 -0.65
C ILE A 182 15.50 -14.88 -0.23
N ALA A 183 15.92 -14.94 1.03
CA ALA A 183 16.71 -16.06 1.57
C ALA A 183 15.95 -17.39 1.48
N GLU A 184 14.65 -17.41 1.78
CA GLU A 184 13.83 -18.60 1.66
C GLU A 184 13.62 -19.05 0.22
N MET A 185 13.31 -18.12 -0.67
CA MET A 185 13.18 -18.40 -2.10
C MET A 185 14.44 -19.11 -2.63
N LEU A 186 15.62 -18.59 -2.29
CA LEU A 186 16.90 -19.15 -2.70
C LEU A 186 17.15 -20.55 -2.07
N THR A 187 16.80 -20.72 -0.80
CA THR A 187 16.91 -22.00 -0.10
C THR A 187 15.96 -23.04 -0.71
N HIS A 188 14.74 -22.65 -1.00
CA HIS A 188 13.74 -23.52 -1.63
C HIS A 188 14.18 -23.94 -3.04
N ALA A 189 14.69 -23.00 -3.84
CA ALA A 189 15.22 -23.26 -5.18
C ALA A 189 16.45 -24.21 -5.18
N SER A 190 17.22 -24.24 -4.09
CA SER A 190 18.37 -25.15 -3.97
C SER A 190 17.99 -26.59 -3.61
N LYS A 191 16.84 -26.80 -2.98
CA LYS A 191 16.35 -28.14 -2.56
C LYS A 191 15.59 -28.89 -3.67
N SER A 192 15.12 -28.19 -4.69
CA SER A 192 14.35 -28.78 -5.80
C SER A 192 15.20 -29.10 -7.03
N ARG A 193 16.52 -29.03 -6.93
CA ARG A 193 17.49 -29.54 -7.90
C ARG A 193 18.04 -30.89 -7.47
#